data_8d605a913f63e69208b0439a38076afe
#
_entry.id   8d605a913f63e69208b0439a38076afe
#
_cell.length_a   1.000
_cell.length_b   1.000
_cell.length_c   1.000
_cell.angle_alpha   90.00
_cell.angle_beta   90.00
_cell.angle_gamma   90.00
#
_symmetry.space_group_name_H-M   'P 1'
#
loop_
_entity.id
_entity.type
_entity.pdbx_description
1 polymer ?
#
loop_
_entity_poly.entity_id
_entity_poly.type
_entity_poly.pdbx_seq_one_letter_code
_entity_poly.pdbx_strand_id
1 'polypeptide(L)'
;MSRRNTAAPHMVIGAGILIFRLHDCHSLKGKRSVVKAIINQIRNHFNVSVAEVGANDVYQRAEIGFALAGSDHGLVNTKIDKILNFVDDLGLAEMIDSEMEIIHL
;
A
#
# COMPACT_ATOMS: atom_id res chain seq x y z
N MET A 1 -7.93 27.95 -18.42
CA MET A 1 -9.25 27.54 -18.08
C MET A 1 -9.85 28.42 -17.02
N SER A 2 -11.01 28.84 -17.24
CA SER A 2 -11.70 29.65 -16.26
C SER A 2 -12.47 28.81 -15.30
N ARG A 3 -12.42 29.18 -14.05
CA ARG A 3 -13.21 28.54 -13.05
C ARG A 3 -14.05 29.54 -12.38
N ARG A 4 -15.26 29.40 -12.50
CA ARG A 4 -16.13 30.31 -11.85
C ARG A 4 -16.94 29.55 -10.85
N ASN A 5 -17.33 30.12 -9.83
CA ASN A 5 -18.15 29.59 -8.76
C ASN A 5 -17.72 28.19 -8.32
N THR A 6 -16.51 27.81 -8.60
CA THR A 6 -16.02 26.49 -8.30
C THR A 6 -15.14 26.56 -7.09
N ALA A 7 -15.34 25.65 -6.18
CA ALA A 7 -14.40 25.51 -5.08
C ALA A 7 -13.02 25.17 -5.61
N ALA A 8 -12.00 25.55 -4.89
CA ALA A 8 -10.65 25.17 -5.25
C ALA A 8 -10.56 23.65 -5.34
N PRO A 9 -9.68 23.11 -6.19
CA PRO A 9 -9.45 21.68 -6.21
C PRO A 9 -9.12 21.17 -4.82
N HIS A 10 -9.58 19.98 -4.51
CA HIS A 10 -9.34 19.35 -3.24
C HIS A 10 -8.80 17.95 -3.48
N MET A 11 -7.56 17.73 -3.10
CA MET A 11 -6.90 16.45 -3.28
C MET A 11 -6.51 15.87 -1.94
N VAL A 12 -6.84 14.61 -1.75
CA VAL A 12 -6.49 13.85 -0.55
C VAL A 12 -5.59 12.70 -0.99
N ILE A 13 -4.48 12.52 -0.31
CA ILE A 13 -3.53 11.46 -0.59
C ILE A 13 -3.54 10.51 0.60
N GLY A 14 -3.79 9.24 0.33
CA GLY A 14 -3.61 8.18 1.31
C GLY A 14 -2.29 7.47 1.04
N ALA A 15 -1.50 7.26 2.08
CA ALA A 15 -0.24 6.54 1.98
C ALA A 15 -0.13 5.54 3.11
N GLY A 16 0.50 4.41 2.84
CA GLY A 16 0.70 3.40 3.86
C GLY A 16 1.98 2.63 3.64
N ILE A 17 2.53 2.12 4.74
CA ILE A 17 3.64 1.16 4.72
C ILE A 17 3.15 -0.09 5.42
N LEU A 18 3.28 -1.22 4.75
CA LEU A 18 2.89 -2.52 5.26
C LEU A 18 4.15 -3.31 5.57
N ILE A 19 4.24 -3.84 6.77
CA ILE A 19 5.43 -4.57 7.21
C ILE A 19 5.05 -6.03 7.39
N PHE A 20 5.81 -6.91 6.73
CA PHE A 20 5.55 -8.35 6.71
C PHE A 20 6.72 -9.12 7.28
N ARG A 21 6.39 -10.22 7.93
CA ARG A 21 7.35 -11.27 8.24
C ARG A 21 7.14 -12.43 7.25
N LEU A 22 8.24 -12.86 6.63
CA LEU A 22 8.23 -13.99 5.72
C LEU A 22 8.79 -15.19 6.45
N HIS A 23 7.89 -16.13 6.82
CA HIS A 23 8.31 -17.36 7.48
C HIS A 23 8.97 -18.29 6.46
N ASP A 24 9.98 -19.03 6.90
CA ASP A 24 10.67 -20.03 6.08
C ASP A 24 11.29 -19.48 4.80
N CYS A 25 11.58 -18.19 4.75
CA CYS A 25 12.25 -17.59 3.61
C CYS A 25 13.74 -17.54 3.87
N HIS A 26 14.54 -18.20 3.02
CA HIS A 26 15.98 -18.35 3.22
C HIS A 26 16.82 -17.81 2.07
N SER A 27 16.22 -17.08 1.15
CA SER A 27 16.94 -16.50 0.00
C SER A 27 16.30 -15.20 -0.45
N LEU A 28 17.09 -14.33 -1.09
CA LEU A 28 16.58 -13.12 -1.71
C LEU A 28 15.64 -13.45 -2.87
N LYS A 29 15.92 -14.52 -3.60
CA LYS A 29 15.06 -14.96 -4.71
C LYS A 29 13.66 -15.32 -4.20
N GLY A 30 13.58 -16.07 -3.11
CA GLY A 30 12.31 -16.43 -2.49
C GLY A 30 11.58 -15.21 -1.98
N LYS A 31 12.29 -14.29 -1.32
CA LYS A 31 11.70 -13.04 -0.84
C LYS A 31 11.15 -12.21 -1.99
N ARG A 32 11.93 -12.01 -3.06
CA ARG A 32 11.49 -11.23 -4.21
C ARG A 32 10.23 -11.79 -4.84
N SER A 33 10.12 -13.11 -4.89
CA SER A 33 8.92 -13.78 -5.40
C SER A 33 7.68 -13.45 -4.57
N VAL A 34 7.79 -13.49 -3.24
CA VAL A 34 6.67 -13.17 -2.34
C VAL A 34 6.31 -11.68 -2.45
N VAL A 35 7.31 -10.80 -2.41
CA VAL A 35 7.08 -9.34 -2.52
C VAL A 35 6.40 -9.01 -3.84
N LYS A 36 6.87 -9.59 -4.94
CA LYS A 36 6.28 -9.38 -6.26
C LYS A 36 4.83 -9.86 -6.31
N ALA A 37 4.54 -11.00 -5.70
CA ALA A 37 3.19 -11.51 -5.64
C ALA A 37 2.26 -10.58 -4.87
N ILE A 38 2.69 -10.08 -3.72
CA ILE A 38 1.90 -9.13 -2.92
C ILE A 38 1.64 -7.85 -3.71
N ILE A 39 2.68 -7.27 -4.30
CA ILE A 39 2.57 -6.03 -5.09
C ILE A 39 1.61 -6.22 -6.26
N ASN A 40 1.72 -7.32 -6.99
CA ASN A 40 0.85 -7.60 -8.13
C ASN A 40 -0.61 -7.77 -7.71
N GLN A 41 -0.85 -8.44 -6.59
CA GLN A 41 -2.22 -8.60 -6.08
C GLN A 41 -2.84 -7.25 -5.70
N ILE A 42 -2.09 -6.39 -5.05
CA ILE A 42 -2.58 -5.04 -4.71
C ILE A 42 -2.89 -4.25 -5.98
N ARG A 43 -1.97 -4.24 -6.95
CA ARG A 43 -2.17 -3.54 -8.21
C ARG A 43 -3.37 -4.02 -8.98
N ASN A 44 -3.61 -5.33 -8.98
CA ASN A 44 -4.72 -5.89 -9.73
C ASN A 44 -6.09 -5.57 -9.14
N HIS A 45 -6.14 -5.28 -7.85
CA HIS A 45 -7.39 -5.04 -7.13
C HIS A 45 -7.66 -3.58 -6.83
N PHE A 46 -6.63 -2.74 -6.81
CA PHE A 46 -6.76 -1.34 -6.42
C PHE A 46 -6.00 -0.43 -7.36
N ASN A 47 -6.55 0.75 -7.60
CA ASN A 47 -5.86 1.78 -8.35
C ASN A 47 -4.92 2.54 -7.41
N VAL A 48 -3.74 2.02 -7.22
CA VAL A 48 -2.74 2.58 -6.31
C VAL A 48 -1.35 2.44 -6.93
N SER A 49 -0.45 3.30 -6.49
CA SER A 49 0.98 3.12 -6.70
C SER A 49 1.52 2.28 -5.55
N VAL A 50 2.28 1.24 -5.84
CA VAL A 50 2.80 0.34 -4.81
C VAL A 50 4.23 -0.06 -5.14
N ALA A 51 5.09 -0.14 -4.11
CA ALA A 51 6.50 -0.47 -4.28
C ALA A 51 7.07 -1.06 -2.99
N GLU A 52 8.14 -1.81 -3.14
CA GLU A 52 8.97 -2.17 -1.98
C GLU A 52 9.76 -0.93 -1.54
N VAL A 53 9.67 -0.57 -0.26
CA VAL A 53 10.22 0.70 0.23
C VAL A 53 11.32 0.53 1.28
N GLY A 54 11.64 -0.69 1.68
CA GLY A 54 12.71 -0.93 2.65
C GLY A 54 12.98 -2.41 2.84
N ALA A 55 13.96 -2.72 3.68
CA ALA A 55 14.37 -4.08 4.03
C ALA A 55 14.73 -4.96 2.80
N ASN A 56 15.26 -4.34 1.74
CA ASN A 56 15.44 -5.00 0.44
C ASN A 56 16.33 -6.25 0.52
N ASP A 57 17.34 -6.24 1.40
CA ASP A 57 18.29 -7.34 1.53
C ASP A 57 18.02 -8.23 2.75
N VAL A 58 16.87 -8.08 3.38
CA VAL A 58 16.48 -8.91 4.53
C VAL A 58 15.52 -9.98 4.06
N TYR A 59 15.85 -11.26 4.26
CA TYR A 59 15.07 -12.38 3.73
C TYR A 59 13.70 -12.51 4.37
N GLN A 60 13.59 -12.19 5.64
CA GLN A 60 12.41 -12.52 6.43
C GLN A 60 11.56 -11.31 6.79
N ARG A 61 11.87 -10.16 6.19
CA ARG A 61 11.13 -8.94 6.39
C ARG A 61 10.90 -8.23 5.06
N ALA A 62 9.68 -7.78 4.83
CA ALA A 62 9.36 -6.96 3.68
C ALA A 62 8.65 -5.69 4.13
N GLU A 63 8.99 -4.57 3.50
CA GLU A 63 8.36 -3.28 3.74
C GLU A 63 7.82 -2.77 2.42
N ILE A 64 6.49 -2.77 2.29
CA ILE A 64 5.80 -2.42 1.04
C ILE A 64 4.97 -1.17 1.27
N GLY A 65 5.21 -0.15 0.46
CA GLY A 65 4.49 1.11 0.53
C GLY A 65 3.48 1.22 -0.59
N PHE A 66 2.39 1.94 -0.32
CA PHE A 66 1.41 2.28 -1.35
C PHE A 66 0.94 3.73 -1.18
N ALA A 67 0.44 4.30 -2.26
CA ALA A 67 -0.15 5.63 -2.25
C ALA A 67 -1.33 5.71 -3.21
N LEU A 68 -2.33 6.46 -2.84
CA LEU A 68 -3.51 6.69 -3.67
C LEU A 68 -4.00 8.12 -3.53
N ALA A 69 -4.69 8.59 -4.54
CA ALA A 69 -5.26 9.93 -4.55
C ALA A 69 -6.78 9.84 -4.61
N GLY A 70 -7.43 10.82 -4.01
CA GLY A 70 -8.87 10.98 -4.06
C GLY A 70 -9.27 12.41 -3.78
N SER A 71 -10.54 12.68 -3.79
CA SER A 71 -11.09 14.00 -3.51
C SER A 71 -11.80 14.08 -2.17
N ASP A 72 -11.91 13.00 -1.44
CA ASP A 72 -12.65 12.92 -0.19
C ASP A 72 -11.89 12.08 0.84
N HIS A 73 -11.77 12.63 2.04
CA HIS A 73 -11.06 11.96 3.14
C HIS A 73 -11.68 10.60 3.48
N GLY A 74 -12.99 10.56 3.60
CA GLY A 74 -13.69 9.33 3.99
C GLY A 74 -13.52 8.22 2.97
N LEU A 75 -13.58 8.55 1.68
CA LEU A 75 -13.38 7.57 0.62
C LEU A 75 -11.96 7.05 0.59
N VAL A 76 -10.98 7.93 0.78
CA VAL A 76 -9.56 7.53 0.83
C VAL A 76 -9.33 6.62 2.03
N ASN A 77 -9.85 6.99 3.20
CA ASN A 77 -9.73 6.17 4.40
C ASN A 77 -10.37 4.79 4.22
N THR A 78 -11.54 4.74 3.60
CA THR A 78 -12.23 3.47 3.31
C THR A 78 -11.39 2.58 2.37
N LYS A 79 -10.76 3.18 1.36
CA LYS A 79 -9.88 2.43 0.46
C LYS A 79 -8.67 1.87 1.19
N ILE A 80 -8.07 2.65 2.07
CA ILE A 80 -6.94 2.17 2.89
C ILE A 80 -7.37 0.95 3.70
N ASP A 81 -8.52 1.01 4.36
CA ASP A 81 -9.03 -0.11 5.15
C ASP A 81 -9.25 -1.35 4.29
N LYS A 82 -9.78 -1.17 3.08
CA LYS A 82 -10.00 -2.29 2.15
C LYS A 82 -8.67 -2.91 1.70
N ILE A 83 -7.65 -2.09 1.47
CA ILE A 83 -6.31 -2.59 1.11
C ILE A 83 -5.74 -3.41 2.26
N LEU A 84 -5.83 -2.91 3.49
CA LEU A 84 -5.32 -3.63 4.66
C LEU A 84 -6.00 -4.99 4.82
N ASN A 85 -7.32 -5.03 4.74
CA ASN A 85 -8.08 -6.26 4.88
C ASN A 85 -7.76 -7.24 3.76
N PHE A 86 -7.66 -6.73 2.52
CA PHE A 86 -7.33 -7.55 1.36
C PHE A 86 -5.97 -8.21 1.51
N VAL A 87 -4.96 -7.43 1.90
CA VAL A 87 -3.59 -7.94 2.04
C VAL A 87 -3.48 -8.94 3.19
N ASP A 88 -4.16 -8.67 4.29
CA ASP A 88 -4.20 -9.59 5.42
C ASP A 88 -4.81 -10.93 5.03
N ASP A 89 -5.85 -10.91 4.20
CA ASP A 89 -6.54 -12.10 3.74
C ASP A 89 -5.77 -12.90 2.68
N LEU A 90 -4.77 -12.30 2.02
CA LEU A 90 -3.99 -13.00 1.01
C LEU A 90 -3.20 -14.18 1.56
N GLY A 91 -2.73 -14.07 2.79
CA GLY A 91 -1.97 -15.14 3.42
C GLY A 91 -0.60 -15.43 2.80
N LEU A 92 -0.07 -14.50 1.98
CA LEU A 92 1.24 -14.67 1.33
C LEU A 92 2.40 -14.45 2.29
N ALA A 93 2.18 -13.60 3.28
CA ALA A 93 3.13 -13.32 4.35
C ALA A 93 2.34 -12.80 5.55
N GLU A 94 2.96 -12.83 6.71
CA GLU A 94 2.33 -12.32 7.94
C GLU A 94 2.52 -10.81 8.03
N MET A 95 1.44 -10.03 7.98
CA MET A 95 1.51 -8.60 8.22
C MET A 95 1.66 -8.35 9.72
N ILE A 96 2.79 -7.80 10.12
CA ILE A 96 3.12 -7.60 11.55
C ILE A 96 2.95 -6.17 12.00
N ASP A 97 2.90 -5.21 11.08
CA ASP A 97 2.72 -3.80 11.42
C ASP A 97 2.27 -3.03 10.17
N SER A 98 1.73 -1.83 10.40
CA SER A 98 1.36 -0.93 9.33
C SER A 98 1.40 0.51 9.83
N GLU A 99 1.75 1.43 8.92
CA GLU A 99 1.70 2.87 9.17
C GLU A 99 0.85 3.51 8.08
N MET A 100 -0.02 4.44 8.47
CA MET A 100 -0.92 5.11 7.53
C MET A 100 -0.87 6.61 7.75
N GLU A 101 -0.99 7.36 6.66
CA GLU A 101 -1.11 8.80 6.71
C GLU A 101 -2.08 9.26 5.63
N ILE A 102 -2.92 10.23 5.97
CA ILE A 102 -3.80 10.89 5.01
C ILE A 102 -3.41 12.36 4.96
N ILE A 103 -3.09 12.82 3.76
CA ILE A 103 -2.58 14.16 3.53
C ILE A 103 -3.60 14.93 2.70
N HIS A 104 -3.94 16.13 3.16
CA HIS A 104 -4.82 17.05 2.44
C HIS A 104 -3.96 18.11 1.75
N LEU A 105 -4.08 18.16 0.44
CA LEU A 105 -3.32 19.11 -0.34
C LEU A 105 -4.06 20.42 -0.49
#